data_66b0ed9419df4580a8db33e260b5f9bc
#
_entry.id   66b0ed9419df4580a8db33e260b5f9bc
#
_cell.length_a   1.000
_cell.length_b   1.000
_cell.length_c   1.000
_cell.angle_alpha   90.00
_cell.angle_beta   90.00
_cell.angle_gamma   90.00
#
_symmetry.space_group_name_H-M   'P 1'
#
loop_
_entity.id
_entity.type
_entity.pdbx_description
1 polymer ?
#
loop_
_entity_poly.entity_id
_entity_poly.type
_entity_poly.pdbx_seq_one_letter_code
_entity_poly.pdbx_strand_id
1 'polypeptide(L)'
;MGRSATSLQPLRAQSHRTKTMSLVSPWRADFPALAILKAQGQTYLDSAATAQKPQALIDALTGYYTCGTANVHRAQHQPGERATRAFEDARVKVAKWLNASCPTEIVFTRGATEALNLLAYGLEHLIEADDEIVVSALEHHANLLPWQQLARRRGARLIVLPLDASGRIDMDAARQLIGARTRLLAVSQLSNVIGSWQPLPDLLPLAKAQGAMTVVDGAQGVVHGRHDMQALACDFYVLSSHKLYGPEGVGALYGRGESLLKLKHWQFGGEMVRIADYQHAEFHAAPLGFEAGTPAIGSVIGLGATLDYLSKLDATAVAGYEQALHKELLAGLAIRDGIELLGGPQAALASFTVAGVHHGDLAHLLTDQGIAVRSGTHCAQPLLKSLGIEGATRVSLGLYNDGDDLGRFFDALDRALDMLR
;
A
#
# COMPACT_ATOMS: atom_id res chain seq x y z
N MET A 1 57.25 -54.87 -11.93
CA MET A 1 57.36 -53.56 -11.25
C MET A 1 56.08 -52.77 -11.52
N GLY A 2 55.12 -52.94 -10.63
CA GLY A 2 53.85 -52.31 -10.74
C GLY A 2 53.87 -50.99 -10.00
N ARG A 3 53.35 -49.88 -10.62
CA ARG A 3 53.06 -48.60 -9.94
C ARG A 3 51.57 -48.54 -9.71
N SER A 4 51.18 -48.54 -8.46
CA SER A 4 49.81 -48.30 -7.96
C SER A 4 49.41 -46.88 -8.19
N ALA A 5 48.27 -46.68 -8.84
CA ALA A 5 47.62 -45.35 -8.99
C ALA A 5 46.70 -45.09 -7.78
N THR A 6 47.07 -44.15 -6.98
CA THR A 6 46.26 -43.66 -5.84
C THR A 6 45.13 -42.73 -6.36
N SER A 7 43.90 -43.17 -6.27
CA SER A 7 42.71 -42.35 -6.59
C SER A 7 42.48 -41.32 -5.48
N LEU A 8 42.54 -40.02 -5.83
CA LEU A 8 42.11 -38.93 -5.00
C LEU A 8 40.58 -38.88 -5.00
N GLN A 9 39.94 -39.09 -3.85
CA GLN A 9 38.52 -38.80 -3.65
C GLN A 9 38.32 -37.30 -3.54
N PRO A 10 37.26 -36.73 -4.16
CA PRO A 10 36.94 -35.30 -3.98
C PRO A 10 36.40 -35.06 -2.56
N LEU A 11 37.01 -34.09 -1.87
CA LEU A 11 36.54 -33.55 -0.61
C LEU A 11 35.15 -32.91 -0.83
N ARG A 12 34.11 -33.52 -0.28
CA ARG A 12 32.79 -32.86 -0.13
C ARG A 12 32.96 -31.70 0.80
N ALA A 13 32.76 -30.47 0.27
CA ALA A 13 32.62 -29.25 1.07
C ALA A 13 31.39 -29.42 1.97
N GLN A 14 31.61 -29.59 3.26
CA GLN A 14 30.55 -29.43 4.27
C GLN A 14 30.21 -27.96 4.33
N SER A 15 29.01 -27.60 3.84
CA SER A 15 28.44 -26.28 4.05
C SER A 15 28.18 -26.09 5.55
N HIS A 16 29.08 -25.39 6.23
CA HIS A 16 28.82 -24.91 7.57
C HIS A 16 27.70 -23.82 7.46
N ARG A 17 26.45 -24.27 7.55
CA ARG A 17 25.34 -23.35 7.94
C ARG A 17 25.66 -22.89 9.36
N THR A 18 26.27 -21.72 9.49
CA THR A 18 26.22 -20.95 10.75
C THR A 18 24.74 -20.75 11.04
N LYS A 19 24.22 -21.39 12.10
CA LYS A 19 22.88 -21.09 12.64
C LYS A 19 22.91 -19.65 13.15
N THR A 20 22.67 -18.70 12.26
CA THR A 20 22.21 -17.38 12.66
C THR A 20 20.91 -17.60 13.40
N MET A 21 20.75 -17.04 14.60
CA MET A 21 19.49 -17.10 15.32
C MET A 21 18.43 -16.53 14.38
N SER A 22 17.42 -17.34 14.02
CA SER A 22 16.32 -16.93 13.17
C SER A 22 15.63 -15.71 13.80
N LEU A 23 15.41 -14.67 13.00
CA LEU A 23 14.62 -13.51 13.44
C LEU A 23 13.21 -13.98 13.82
N VAL A 24 12.80 -13.76 15.07
CA VAL A 24 11.47 -14.14 15.56
C VAL A 24 10.62 -12.87 15.71
N SER A 25 9.45 -12.87 15.09
CA SER A 25 8.52 -11.76 15.24
C SER A 25 7.88 -11.76 16.63
N PRO A 26 8.07 -10.71 17.45
CA PRO A 26 7.42 -10.60 18.75
C PRO A 26 5.90 -10.38 18.63
N TRP A 27 5.40 -10.03 17.45
CA TRP A 27 3.99 -9.71 17.20
C TRP A 27 3.22 -10.83 16.48
N ARG A 28 3.89 -11.91 16.05
CA ARG A 28 3.26 -13.00 15.27
C ARG A 28 2.04 -13.61 15.96
N ALA A 29 2.08 -13.74 17.27
CA ALA A 29 0.99 -14.32 18.07
C ALA A 29 -0.29 -13.47 18.06
N ASP A 30 -0.18 -12.18 17.77
CA ASP A 30 -1.31 -11.27 17.68
C ASP A 30 -2.16 -11.48 16.41
N PHE A 31 -1.67 -12.28 15.45
CA PHE A 31 -2.30 -12.57 14.16
C PHE A 31 -2.76 -14.02 14.07
N PRO A 32 -3.98 -14.34 14.53
CA PRO A 32 -4.43 -15.73 14.75
C PRO A 32 -4.46 -16.59 13.48
N ALA A 33 -4.73 -15.99 12.31
CA ALA A 33 -4.75 -16.73 11.06
C ALA A 33 -3.42 -17.42 10.74
N LEU A 34 -2.29 -16.90 11.23
CA LEU A 34 -0.97 -17.46 10.95
C LEU A 34 -0.74 -18.82 11.62
N ALA A 35 -1.35 -19.05 12.77
CA ALA A 35 -1.30 -20.36 13.43
C ALA A 35 -2.01 -21.42 12.57
N ILE A 36 -3.15 -21.05 11.97
CA ILE A 36 -3.92 -21.92 11.08
C ILE A 36 -3.16 -22.18 9.79
N LEU A 37 -2.63 -21.13 9.15
CA LEU A 37 -1.82 -21.25 7.93
C LEU A 37 -0.61 -22.15 8.17
N LYS A 38 0.11 -21.95 9.27
CA LYS A 38 1.26 -22.80 9.65
C LYS A 38 0.87 -24.26 9.84
N ALA A 39 -0.27 -24.54 10.50
CA ALA A 39 -0.78 -25.91 10.67
C ALA A 39 -1.15 -26.58 9.33
N GLN A 40 -1.54 -25.78 8.32
CA GLN A 40 -1.81 -26.20 6.95
C GLN A 40 -0.54 -26.27 6.08
N GLY A 41 0.64 -26.05 6.63
CA GLY A 41 1.89 -26.03 5.89
C GLY A 41 2.11 -24.77 5.04
N GLN A 42 1.34 -23.71 5.24
CA GLN A 42 1.39 -22.49 4.43
C GLN A 42 2.23 -21.40 5.07
N THR A 43 2.91 -20.63 4.23
CA THR A 43 3.66 -19.41 4.59
C THR A 43 3.15 -18.24 3.75
N TYR A 44 2.70 -17.17 4.41
CA TYR A 44 2.09 -16.02 3.76
C TYR A 44 3.10 -14.88 3.55
N LEU A 45 3.40 -14.57 2.29
CA LEU A 45 4.39 -13.57 1.86
C LEU A 45 3.81 -12.60 0.80
N ASP A 46 2.51 -12.31 0.89
CA ASP A 46 1.82 -11.36 -0.02
C ASP A 46 1.16 -10.19 0.75
N SER A 47 1.83 -9.67 1.79
CA SER A 47 1.31 -8.58 2.64
C SER A 47 1.06 -7.27 1.88
N ALA A 48 1.82 -6.98 0.82
CA ALA A 48 1.61 -5.81 -0.03
C ALA A 48 0.32 -5.87 -0.88
N ALA A 49 -0.30 -7.05 -1.02
CA ALA A 49 -1.64 -7.19 -1.59
C ALA A 49 -2.72 -6.96 -0.52
N THR A 50 -2.64 -7.68 0.59
CA THR A 50 -3.45 -7.48 1.81
C THR A 50 -2.70 -8.07 3.01
N ALA A 51 -2.73 -7.40 4.16
CA ALA A 51 -2.08 -7.91 5.37
C ALA A 51 -3.03 -8.82 6.17
N GLN A 52 -2.47 -9.77 6.95
CA GLN A 52 -3.24 -10.53 7.93
C GLN A 52 -3.74 -9.62 9.06
N LYS A 53 -4.78 -10.03 9.75
CA LYS A 53 -5.54 -9.19 10.68
C LYS A 53 -5.16 -9.50 12.13
N PRO A 54 -4.87 -8.47 12.95
CA PRO A 54 -4.61 -8.69 14.37
C PRO A 54 -5.90 -9.06 15.13
N GLN A 55 -5.76 -9.79 16.21
CA GLN A 55 -6.89 -10.20 17.07
C GLN A 55 -7.72 -9.00 17.53
N ALA A 56 -7.09 -7.87 17.82
CA ALA A 56 -7.77 -6.63 18.22
C ALA A 56 -8.81 -6.14 17.20
N LEU A 57 -8.54 -6.28 15.90
CA LEU A 57 -9.50 -5.99 14.85
C LEU A 57 -10.66 -6.99 14.87
N ILE A 58 -10.36 -8.28 14.98
CA ILE A 58 -11.37 -9.35 14.98
C ILE A 58 -12.33 -9.17 16.15
N ASP A 59 -11.80 -8.87 17.33
CA ASP A 59 -12.59 -8.62 18.54
C ASP A 59 -13.50 -7.39 18.39
N ALA A 60 -12.97 -6.31 17.81
CA ALA A 60 -13.74 -5.09 17.57
C ALA A 60 -14.91 -5.32 16.61
N LEU A 61 -14.69 -6.04 15.49
CA LEU A 61 -15.73 -6.40 14.54
C LEU A 61 -16.77 -7.35 15.17
N THR A 62 -16.31 -8.35 15.88
CA THR A 62 -17.18 -9.30 16.60
C THR A 62 -18.05 -8.55 17.62
N GLY A 63 -17.43 -7.68 18.44
CA GLY A 63 -18.12 -6.85 19.42
C GLY A 63 -19.18 -5.94 18.79
N TYR A 64 -18.84 -5.27 17.68
CA TYR A 64 -19.79 -4.41 16.96
C TYR A 64 -21.04 -5.19 16.50
N TYR A 65 -20.85 -6.39 15.91
CA TYR A 65 -21.98 -7.19 15.41
C TYR A 65 -22.75 -7.93 16.50
N THR A 66 -22.12 -8.33 17.58
CA THR A 66 -22.76 -9.08 18.67
C THR A 66 -23.46 -8.20 19.71
N CYS A 67 -22.95 -6.97 19.94
CA CYS A 67 -23.54 -6.02 20.91
C CYS A 67 -24.64 -5.12 20.34
N GLY A 68 -25.05 -5.33 19.10
CA GLY A 68 -26.12 -4.60 18.43
C GLY A 68 -25.60 -3.49 17.49
N THR A 69 -25.92 -3.66 16.20
CA THR A 69 -25.61 -2.69 15.15
C THR A 69 -26.63 -1.58 15.08
N ALA A 70 -26.21 -0.38 14.68
CA ALA A 70 -27.10 0.74 14.39
C ALA A 70 -26.46 1.64 13.33
N ASN A 71 -27.31 2.43 12.64
CA ASN A 71 -26.81 3.47 11.75
C ASN A 71 -26.22 4.63 12.55
N VAL A 72 -25.35 5.41 11.91
CA VAL A 72 -24.62 6.53 12.52
C VAL A 72 -25.30 7.87 12.22
N HIS A 73 -24.95 8.91 12.97
CA HIS A 73 -25.28 10.34 12.85
C HIS A 73 -26.76 10.72 13.07
N ARG A 74 -27.72 9.97 12.54
CA ARG A 74 -29.15 10.36 12.56
C ARG A 74 -30.01 9.61 13.57
N ALA A 75 -29.49 8.58 14.21
CA ALA A 75 -30.25 7.77 15.14
C ALA A 75 -30.34 8.43 16.53
N GLN A 76 -31.58 8.61 17.02
CA GLN A 76 -31.86 9.19 18.33
C GLN A 76 -32.10 8.12 19.40
N HIS A 77 -31.29 7.05 19.39
CA HIS A 77 -31.37 5.97 20.35
C HIS A 77 -29.96 5.48 20.74
N GLN A 78 -29.81 4.93 21.95
CA GLN A 78 -28.53 4.53 22.52
C GLN A 78 -27.62 3.70 21.60
N PRO A 79 -28.10 2.66 20.89
CA PRO A 79 -27.25 1.93 19.95
C PRO A 79 -26.68 2.84 18.84
N GLY A 80 -27.49 3.75 18.28
CA GLY A 80 -27.04 4.70 17.25
C GLY A 80 -26.03 5.71 17.76
N GLU A 81 -26.22 6.23 18.98
CA GLU A 81 -25.23 7.10 19.63
C GLU A 81 -23.89 6.39 19.87
N ARG A 82 -23.93 5.13 20.32
CA ARG A 82 -22.72 4.33 20.49
C ARG A 82 -21.99 4.09 19.16
N ALA A 83 -22.73 3.72 18.11
CA ALA A 83 -22.17 3.51 16.78
C ALA A 83 -21.55 4.78 16.22
N THR A 84 -22.27 5.93 16.33
CA THR A 84 -21.77 7.26 15.90
C THR A 84 -20.49 7.63 16.62
N ARG A 85 -20.46 7.45 17.94
CA ARG A 85 -19.25 7.77 18.74
C ARG A 85 -18.08 6.91 18.32
N ALA A 86 -18.28 5.59 18.18
CA ALA A 86 -17.21 4.68 17.77
C ALA A 86 -16.70 4.96 16.34
N PHE A 87 -17.60 5.36 15.44
CA PHE A 87 -17.26 5.75 14.08
C PHE A 87 -16.43 7.03 14.04
N GLU A 88 -16.85 8.08 14.76
CA GLU A 88 -16.12 9.35 14.81
C GLU A 88 -14.81 9.23 15.60
N ASP A 89 -14.76 8.40 16.64
CA ASP A 89 -13.51 8.06 17.34
C ASP A 89 -12.49 7.42 16.39
N ALA A 90 -12.94 6.58 15.45
CA ALA A 90 -12.05 6.03 14.41
C ALA A 90 -11.51 7.12 13.48
N ARG A 91 -12.32 8.12 13.11
CA ARG A 91 -11.88 9.28 12.34
C ARG A 91 -10.79 10.07 13.07
N VAL A 92 -10.97 10.33 14.36
CA VAL A 92 -9.96 10.98 15.22
C VAL A 92 -8.65 10.17 15.22
N LYS A 93 -8.73 8.83 15.29
CA LYS A 93 -7.55 7.95 15.28
C LYS A 93 -6.81 7.99 13.93
N VAL A 94 -7.54 8.01 12.80
CA VAL A 94 -6.92 8.19 11.48
C VAL A 94 -6.24 9.56 11.38
N ALA A 95 -6.91 10.63 11.81
CA ALA A 95 -6.31 11.96 11.84
C ALA A 95 -5.02 12.00 12.68
N LYS A 96 -5.04 11.38 13.86
CA LYS A 96 -3.86 11.28 14.73
C LYS A 96 -2.73 10.43 14.09
N TRP A 97 -3.08 9.32 13.41
CA TRP A 97 -2.12 8.46 12.73
C TRP A 97 -1.36 9.19 11.62
N LEU A 98 -2.06 10.06 10.91
CA LEU A 98 -1.52 10.87 9.82
C LEU A 98 -0.97 12.24 10.27
N ASN A 99 -1.06 12.60 11.55
CA ASN A 99 -0.80 13.94 12.06
C ASN A 99 -1.55 15.03 11.26
N ALA A 100 -2.83 14.78 10.94
CA ALA A 100 -3.71 15.77 10.35
C ALA A 100 -4.05 16.88 11.35
N SER A 101 -4.35 18.09 10.88
CA SER A 101 -4.62 19.25 11.75
C SER A 101 -5.94 19.09 12.50
N CYS A 102 -6.93 18.44 11.89
CA CYS A 102 -8.21 18.12 12.53
C CYS A 102 -8.89 16.89 11.90
N PRO A 103 -9.80 16.23 12.62
CA PRO A 103 -10.52 15.07 12.09
C PRO A 103 -11.35 15.35 10.85
N THR A 104 -11.81 16.59 10.64
CA THR A 104 -12.59 16.97 9.45
C THR A 104 -11.78 16.95 8.14
N GLU A 105 -10.47 16.79 8.22
CA GLU A 105 -9.59 16.55 7.08
C GLU A 105 -9.58 15.10 6.61
N ILE A 106 -10.30 14.20 7.29
CA ILE A 106 -10.38 12.76 6.97
C ILE A 106 -11.76 12.43 6.40
N VAL A 107 -11.79 11.94 5.16
CA VAL A 107 -13.00 11.42 4.50
C VAL A 107 -12.85 9.89 4.37
N PHE A 108 -13.82 9.13 4.86
CA PHE A 108 -13.82 7.68 4.68
C PHE A 108 -14.27 7.31 3.27
N THR A 109 -13.56 6.34 2.70
CA THR A 109 -13.83 5.77 1.38
C THR A 109 -13.75 4.25 1.47
N ARG A 110 -14.08 3.53 0.38
CA ARG A 110 -13.91 2.08 0.34
C ARG A 110 -12.46 1.61 0.17
N GLY A 111 -11.54 2.56 -0.03
CA GLY A 111 -10.11 2.33 -0.22
C GLY A 111 -9.47 3.43 -1.05
N ALA A 112 -8.14 3.37 -1.24
CA ALA A 112 -7.38 4.35 -2.01
C ALA A 112 -7.92 4.51 -3.45
N THR A 113 -8.37 3.43 -4.08
CA THR A 113 -8.94 3.49 -5.45
C THR A 113 -10.16 4.40 -5.51
N GLU A 114 -11.10 4.28 -4.56
CA GLU A 114 -12.26 5.18 -4.51
C GLU A 114 -11.84 6.62 -4.20
N ALA A 115 -10.92 6.81 -3.26
CA ALA A 115 -10.42 8.14 -2.91
C ALA A 115 -9.78 8.84 -4.11
N LEU A 116 -8.98 8.15 -4.92
CA LEU A 116 -8.36 8.70 -6.13
C LEU A 116 -9.40 9.02 -7.22
N ASN A 117 -10.44 8.20 -7.38
CA ASN A 117 -11.56 8.53 -8.27
C ASN A 117 -12.36 9.73 -7.76
N LEU A 118 -12.65 9.82 -6.46
CA LEU A 118 -13.29 10.99 -5.85
C LEU A 118 -12.51 12.26 -6.20
N LEU A 119 -11.18 12.23 -6.04
CA LEU A 119 -10.32 13.36 -6.39
C LEU A 119 -10.37 13.69 -7.88
N ALA A 120 -10.30 12.68 -8.76
CA ALA A 120 -10.32 12.88 -10.20
C ALA A 120 -11.64 13.50 -10.71
N TYR A 121 -12.78 13.17 -10.08
CA TYR A 121 -14.06 13.79 -10.39
C TYR A 121 -14.23 15.13 -9.66
N GLY A 122 -13.84 15.22 -8.40
CA GLY A 122 -13.97 16.42 -7.59
C GLY A 122 -13.13 17.61 -8.08
N LEU A 123 -11.96 17.32 -8.65
CA LEU A 123 -11.03 18.33 -9.18
C LEU A 123 -11.23 18.60 -10.69
N GLU A 124 -12.08 17.86 -11.38
CA GLU A 124 -12.25 17.95 -12.84
C GLU A 124 -12.50 19.39 -13.34
N HIS A 125 -13.25 20.18 -12.58
CA HIS A 125 -13.59 21.55 -12.94
C HIS A 125 -12.40 22.54 -12.88
N LEU A 126 -11.27 22.14 -12.26
CA LEU A 126 -10.04 22.92 -12.17
C LEU A 126 -9.05 22.59 -13.30
N ILE A 127 -9.36 21.62 -14.15
CA ILE A 127 -8.51 21.18 -15.26
C ILE A 127 -9.08 21.72 -16.56
N GLU A 128 -8.27 22.40 -17.34
CA GLU A 128 -8.61 22.95 -18.64
C GLU A 128 -7.89 22.20 -19.78
N ALA A 129 -8.26 22.48 -21.02
CA ALA A 129 -7.55 21.94 -22.18
C ALA A 129 -6.10 22.41 -22.17
N ASP A 130 -5.18 21.53 -22.58
CA ASP A 130 -3.72 21.74 -22.60
C ASP A 130 -3.05 21.86 -21.22
N ASP A 131 -3.81 21.82 -20.12
CA ASP A 131 -3.21 21.66 -18.79
C ASP A 131 -2.47 20.30 -18.68
N GLU A 132 -1.56 20.20 -17.74
CA GLU A 132 -0.76 19.00 -17.52
C GLU A 132 -1.13 18.34 -16.18
N ILE A 133 -1.45 17.05 -16.26
CA ILE A 133 -1.58 16.14 -15.12
C ILE A 133 -0.32 15.28 -15.10
N VAL A 134 0.48 15.41 -14.05
CA VAL A 134 1.77 14.72 -13.91
C VAL A 134 1.61 13.51 -13.00
N VAL A 135 2.07 12.35 -13.47
CA VAL A 135 2.15 11.09 -12.73
C VAL A 135 3.55 10.51 -12.86
N SER A 136 3.91 9.51 -12.07
CA SER A 136 5.17 8.81 -12.26
C SER A 136 5.00 7.53 -13.09
N ALA A 137 6.12 7.01 -13.63
CA ALA A 137 6.13 5.75 -14.38
C ALA A 137 5.88 4.51 -13.49
N LEU A 138 5.95 4.65 -12.16
CA LEU A 138 5.78 3.52 -11.21
C LEU A 138 4.35 3.33 -10.71
N GLU A 139 3.38 4.15 -11.17
CA GLU A 139 2.07 4.21 -10.54
C GLU A 139 1.28 2.89 -10.64
N HIS A 140 0.66 2.54 -9.50
CA HIS A 140 -0.41 1.55 -9.48
C HIS A 140 -1.57 2.02 -10.38
N HIS A 141 -2.30 1.11 -11.01
CA HIS A 141 -3.44 1.45 -11.88
C HIS A 141 -4.44 2.39 -11.19
N ALA A 142 -4.65 2.27 -9.88
CA ALA A 142 -5.54 3.15 -9.13
C ALA A 142 -5.09 4.61 -9.13
N ASN A 143 -3.78 4.88 -9.18
CA ASN A 143 -3.21 6.23 -9.25
C ASN A 143 -2.75 6.65 -10.66
N LEU A 144 -3.10 5.90 -11.67
CA LEU A 144 -2.87 6.22 -13.08
C LEU A 144 -4.17 6.44 -13.84
N LEU A 145 -5.08 5.44 -13.78
CA LEU A 145 -6.25 5.41 -14.66
C LEU A 145 -7.25 6.56 -14.42
N PRO A 146 -7.55 6.97 -13.18
CA PRO A 146 -8.44 8.11 -12.96
C PRO A 146 -7.92 9.41 -13.61
N TRP A 147 -6.61 9.64 -13.50
CA TRP A 147 -5.94 10.81 -14.07
C TRP A 147 -5.87 10.76 -15.59
N GLN A 148 -5.60 9.59 -16.16
CA GLN A 148 -5.66 9.38 -17.61
C GLN A 148 -7.05 9.66 -18.16
N GLN A 149 -8.11 9.18 -17.47
CA GLN A 149 -9.49 9.43 -17.90
C GLN A 149 -9.88 10.90 -17.69
N LEU A 150 -9.43 11.56 -16.62
CA LEU A 150 -9.62 12.99 -16.40
C LEU A 150 -8.96 13.80 -17.53
N ALA A 151 -7.71 13.50 -17.85
CA ALA A 151 -6.99 14.17 -18.94
C ALA A 151 -7.76 14.06 -20.27
N ARG A 152 -8.26 12.85 -20.61
CA ARG A 152 -9.07 12.63 -21.82
C ARG A 152 -10.36 13.44 -21.83
N ARG A 153 -11.10 13.49 -20.71
CA ARG A 153 -12.37 14.23 -20.62
C ARG A 153 -12.19 15.74 -20.78
N ARG A 154 -11.03 16.25 -20.28
CA ARG A 154 -10.77 17.70 -20.26
C ARG A 154 -9.89 18.19 -21.42
N GLY A 155 -9.37 17.30 -22.26
CA GLY A 155 -8.39 17.67 -23.30
C GLY A 155 -7.03 18.07 -22.70
N ALA A 156 -6.73 17.67 -21.49
CA ALA A 156 -5.45 17.89 -20.80
C ALA A 156 -4.43 16.83 -21.23
N ARG A 157 -3.16 17.07 -20.91
CA ARG A 157 -2.05 16.15 -21.20
C ARG A 157 -1.64 15.38 -19.95
N LEU A 158 -1.46 14.08 -20.11
CA LEU A 158 -0.86 13.23 -19.06
C LEU A 158 0.66 13.20 -19.29
N ILE A 159 1.41 13.71 -18.33
CA ILE A 159 2.87 13.72 -18.32
C ILE A 159 3.37 12.64 -17.36
N VAL A 160 4.34 11.84 -17.81
CA VAL A 160 4.87 10.74 -17.02
C VAL A 160 6.31 11.04 -16.64
N LEU A 161 6.60 11.15 -15.34
CA LEU A 161 7.94 11.31 -14.81
C LEU A 161 8.70 9.98 -14.93
N PRO A 162 9.89 9.96 -15.56
CA PRO A 162 10.73 8.79 -15.63
C PRO A 162 11.33 8.44 -14.27
N LEU A 163 11.93 7.25 -14.19
CA LEU A 163 12.62 6.75 -13.00
C LEU A 163 14.13 6.71 -13.25
N ASP A 164 14.89 6.86 -12.18
CA ASP A 164 16.31 6.55 -12.15
C ASP A 164 16.56 5.03 -12.05
N ALA A 165 17.82 4.61 -12.09
CA ALA A 165 18.21 3.20 -12.03
C ALA A 165 17.80 2.50 -10.71
N SER A 166 17.53 3.24 -9.64
CA SER A 166 17.07 2.70 -8.35
C SER A 166 15.55 2.50 -8.31
N GLY A 167 14.81 2.93 -9.34
CA GLY A 167 13.35 2.91 -9.39
C GLY A 167 12.70 4.03 -8.60
N ARG A 168 13.39 5.16 -8.45
CA ARG A 168 12.86 6.40 -7.88
C ARG A 168 12.58 7.41 -8.99
N ILE A 169 11.69 8.34 -8.74
CA ILE A 169 11.43 9.44 -9.68
C ILE A 169 12.72 10.19 -9.92
N ASP A 170 13.08 10.34 -11.21
CA ASP A 170 14.23 11.14 -11.65
C ASP A 170 13.94 12.63 -11.42
N MET A 171 14.64 13.21 -10.44
CA MET A 171 14.42 14.60 -10.03
C MET A 171 14.92 15.61 -11.05
N ASP A 172 15.90 15.27 -11.89
CA ASP A 172 16.38 16.17 -12.95
C ASP A 172 15.35 16.24 -14.09
N ALA A 173 14.77 15.11 -14.46
CA ALA A 173 13.65 15.09 -15.39
C ALA A 173 12.39 15.77 -14.78
N ALA A 174 12.11 15.58 -13.49
CA ALA A 174 10.99 16.22 -12.83
C ALA A 174 11.09 17.75 -12.88
N ARG A 175 12.29 18.32 -12.66
CA ARG A 175 12.52 19.78 -12.77
C ARG A 175 12.28 20.33 -14.18
N GLN A 176 12.45 19.51 -15.22
CA GLN A 176 12.23 19.91 -16.60
C GLN A 176 10.76 19.75 -17.02
N LEU A 177 10.08 18.72 -16.51
CA LEU A 177 8.72 18.35 -16.92
C LEU A 177 7.62 19.05 -16.11
N ILE A 178 7.88 19.42 -14.85
CA ILE A 178 6.94 20.15 -14.00
C ILE A 178 7.09 21.64 -14.26
N GLY A 179 6.08 22.26 -14.87
CA GLY A 179 6.12 23.66 -15.30
C GLY A 179 4.80 24.40 -15.12
N ALA A 180 4.70 25.58 -15.69
CA ALA A 180 3.56 26.51 -15.52
C ALA A 180 2.20 25.94 -15.97
N ARG A 181 2.18 24.87 -16.79
CA ARG A 181 0.95 24.19 -17.19
C ARG A 181 0.57 23.04 -16.27
N THR A 182 1.43 22.64 -15.35
CA THR A 182 1.13 21.57 -14.38
C THR A 182 0.05 22.05 -13.42
N ARG A 183 -1.10 21.38 -13.41
CA ARG A 183 -2.23 21.66 -12.51
C ARG A 183 -2.37 20.62 -11.41
N LEU A 184 -1.86 19.42 -11.67
CA LEU A 184 -1.96 18.30 -10.73
C LEU A 184 -0.73 17.42 -10.84
N LEU A 185 -0.18 17.06 -9.68
CA LEU A 185 0.83 16.02 -9.52
C LEU A 185 0.23 14.89 -8.66
N ALA A 186 0.16 13.68 -9.21
CA ALA A 186 -0.33 12.50 -8.49
C ALA A 186 0.73 11.39 -8.52
N VAL A 187 1.30 11.08 -7.34
CA VAL A 187 2.42 10.14 -7.23
C VAL A 187 2.29 9.23 -6.02
N SER A 188 2.78 8.02 -6.15
CA SER A 188 2.89 7.06 -5.04
C SER A 188 4.00 7.47 -4.08
N GLN A 189 3.78 7.25 -2.79
CA GLN A 189 4.81 7.46 -1.77
C GLN A 189 5.85 6.34 -1.77
N LEU A 190 5.38 5.10 -1.93
CA LEU A 190 6.18 3.88 -1.97
C LEU A 190 5.68 2.98 -3.10
N SER A 191 6.58 2.49 -3.93
CA SER A 191 6.22 1.58 -5.02
C SER A 191 5.76 0.22 -4.49
N ASN A 192 4.59 -0.24 -4.92
CA ASN A 192 4.08 -1.57 -4.62
C ASN A 192 4.78 -2.70 -5.41
N VAL A 193 5.62 -2.35 -6.38
CA VAL A 193 6.39 -3.28 -7.20
C VAL A 193 7.86 -3.27 -6.76
N ILE A 194 8.50 -2.10 -6.84
CA ILE A 194 9.94 -1.96 -6.57
C ILE A 194 10.25 -1.92 -5.06
N GLY A 195 9.31 -1.38 -4.24
CA GLY A 195 9.57 -1.15 -2.82
C GLY A 195 10.43 0.09 -2.56
N SER A 196 10.58 0.98 -3.53
CA SER A 196 11.36 2.22 -3.41
C SER A 196 10.51 3.37 -2.85
N TRP A 197 11.07 4.08 -1.87
CA TRP A 197 10.50 5.35 -1.38
C TRP A 197 10.75 6.46 -2.40
N GLN A 198 9.72 7.27 -2.66
CA GLN A 198 9.82 8.35 -3.62
C GLN A 198 10.31 9.66 -2.96
N PRO A 199 11.01 10.54 -3.71
CA PRO A 199 11.62 11.77 -3.17
C PRO A 199 10.58 12.88 -2.95
N LEU A 200 9.49 12.59 -2.22
CA LEU A 200 8.38 13.52 -2.00
C LEU A 200 8.79 14.84 -1.35
N PRO A 201 9.74 14.87 -0.38
CA PRO A 201 10.18 16.13 0.22
C PRO A 201 10.74 17.16 -0.79
N ASP A 202 11.32 16.67 -1.90
CA ASP A 202 11.85 17.54 -2.96
C ASP A 202 10.83 17.77 -4.08
N LEU A 203 10.04 16.75 -4.39
CA LEU A 203 9.11 16.75 -5.52
C LEU A 203 7.86 17.61 -5.26
N LEU A 204 7.25 17.50 -4.07
CA LEU A 204 6.01 18.23 -3.76
C LEU A 204 6.21 19.76 -3.76
N PRO A 205 7.28 20.32 -3.15
CA PRO A 205 7.55 21.75 -3.26
C PRO A 205 7.76 22.24 -4.70
N LEU A 206 8.40 21.42 -5.56
CA LEU A 206 8.59 21.75 -6.97
C LEU A 206 7.25 21.93 -7.69
N ALA A 207 6.30 21.01 -7.50
CA ALA A 207 4.97 21.10 -8.10
C ALA A 207 4.16 22.27 -7.52
N LYS A 208 4.23 22.49 -6.21
CA LYS A 208 3.52 23.60 -5.54
C LYS A 208 4.02 24.98 -5.98
N ALA A 209 5.32 25.13 -6.26
CA ALA A 209 5.88 26.36 -6.80
C ALA A 209 5.27 26.74 -8.16
N GLN A 210 4.71 25.77 -8.89
CA GLN A 210 3.97 25.98 -10.15
C GLN A 210 2.46 26.14 -9.93
N GLY A 211 1.98 26.13 -8.68
CA GLY A 211 0.55 26.22 -8.34
C GLY A 211 -0.22 24.89 -8.52
N ALA A 212 0.48 23.77 -8.71
CA ALA A 212 -0.14 22.47 -8.91
C ALA A 212 -0.71 21.91 -7.60
N MET A 213 -1.87 21.25 -7.67
CA MET A 213 -2.41 20.40 -6.61
C MET A 213 -1.60 19.11 -6.50
N THR A 214 -1.38 18.66 -5.27
CA THR A 214 -0.55 17.48 -5.01
C THR A 214 -1.36 16.36 -4.37
N VAL A 215 -1.33 15.17 -5.00
CA VAL A 215 -1.99 13.95 -4.53
C VAL A 215 -0.93 12.87 -4.28
N VAL A 216 -0.92 12.30 -3.09
CA VAL A 216 -0.01 11.22 -2.72
C VAL A 216 -0.78 9.93 -2.50
N ASP A 217 -0.48 8.90 -3.27
CA ASP A 217 -0.93 7.54 -2.99
C ASP A 217 -0.04 6.92 -1.90
N GLY A 218 -0.57 6.90 -0.70
CA GLY A 218 0.06 6.34 0.49
C GLY A 218 -0.30 4.89 0.78
N ALA A 219 -1.00 4.19 -0.14
CA ALA A 219 -1.52 2.85 0.13
C ALA A 219 -0.45 1.82 0.54
N GLN A 220 0.77 1.97 0.06
CA GLN A 220 1.91 1.17 0.53
C GLN A 220 2.69 1.90 1.63
N GLY A 221 2.92 3.21 1.46
CA GLY A 221 3.75 3.97 2.39
C GLY A 221 3.23 3.95 3.84
N VAL A 222 1.91 4.07 4.02
CA VAL A 222 1.28 4.13 5.36
C VAL A 222 1.51 2.88 6.21
N VAL A 223 1.87 1.74 5.58
CA VAL A 223 2.14 0.46 6.26
C VAL A 223 3.46 0.49 7.02
N HIS A 224 4.45 1.21 6.49
CA HIS A 224 5.84 1.19 6.98
C HIS A 224 6.17 2.37 7.89
N GLY A 225 5.22 2.79 8.72
CA GLY A 225 5.41 3.82 9.75
C GLY A 225 4.27 4.84 9.82
N ARG A 226 4.46 5.84 10.68
CA ARG A 226 3.58 7.00 10.81
C ARG A 226 4.06 8.09 9.87
N HIS A 227 3.13 8.77 9.25
CA HIS A 227 3.43 9.86 8.33
C HIS A 227 2.84 11.16 8.85
N ASP A 228 3.59 12.22 8.70
CA ASP A 228 3.21 13.57 9.14
C ASP A 228 2.71 14.37 7.93
N MET A 229 1.40 14.52 7.82
CA MET A 229 0.78 15.25 6.71
C MET A 229 1.06 16.75 6.78
N GLN A 230 1.28 17.29 7.97
CA GLN A 230 1.64 18.69 8.12
C GLN A 230 3.05 18.95 7.60
N ALA A 231 4.00 18.06 7.90
CA ALA A 231 5.37 18.14 7.39
C ALA A 231 5.45 17.80 5.89
N LEU A 232 4.74 16.76 5.43
CA LEU A 232 4.68 16.37 4.02
C LEU A 232 4.03 17.47 3.16
N ALA A 233 3.11 18.21 3.77
CA ALA A 233 2.43 19.35 3.19
C ALA A 233 1.74 19.07 1.84
N CYS A 234 1.36 17.85 1.51
CA CYS A 234 0.56 17.54 0.32
C CYS A 234 -0.87 18.09 0.46
N ASP A 235 -1.57 18.26 -0.67
CA ASP A 235 -2.98 18.65 -0.64
C ASP A 235 -3.87 17.49 -0.26
N PHE A 236 -3.57 16.29 -0.80
CA PHE A 236 -4.31 15.07 -0.57
C PHE A 236 -3.38 13.87 -0.35
N TYR A 237 -3.80 12.97 0.52
CA TYR A 237 -3.14 11.68 0.76
C TYR A 237 -4.20 10.59 0.88
N VAL A 238 -3.98 9.44 0.24
CA VAL A 238 -4.95 8.34 0.25
C VAL A 238 -4.35 7.08 0.84
N LEU A 239 -5.18 6.29 1.52
CA LEU A 239 -4.78 5.00 2.07
C LEU A 239 -5.89 3.94 1.95
N SER A 240 -5.47 2.68 1.98
CA SER A 240 -6.35 1.51 2.10
C SER A 240 -6.08 0.78 3.40
N SER A 241 -7.12 0.54 4.17
CA SER A 241 -7.03 -0.09 5.49
C SER A 241 -6.49 -1.53 5.43
N HIS A 242 -6.90 -2.32 4.44
CA HIS A 242 -6.58 -3.74 4.35
C HIS A 242 -5.07 -4.04 4.21
N LYS A 243 -4.27 -3.08 3.75
CA LYS A 243 -2.82 -3.20 3.70
C LYS A 243 -2.18 -2.84 5.04
N LEU A 244 -2.81 -1.91 5.78
CA LEU A 244 -2.39 -1.46 7.12
C LEU A 244 -2.97 -2.36 8.23
N TYR A 245 -3.02 -3.67 8.01
CA TYR A 245 -3.56 -4.68 8.94
C TYR A 245 -5.05 -4.50 9.31
N GLY A 246 -5.73 -3.51 8.75
CA GLY A 246 -7.13 -3.20 8.98
C GLY A 246 -8.10 -3.99 8.09
N PRO A 247 -9.41 -3.75 8.20
CA PRO A 247 -10.41 -4.47 7.42
C PRO A 247 -10.43 -4.05 5.95
N GLU A 248 -11.01 -4.89 5.11
CA GLU A 248 -11.36 -4.59 3.73
C GLU A 248 -12.55 -3.62 3.66
N GLY A 249 -12.77 -3.03 2.48
CA GLY A 249 -13.92 -2.18 2.19
C GLY A 249 -13.92 -0.83 2.91
N VAL A 250 -12.79 -0.42 3.46
CA VAL A 250 -12.56 0.91 4.02
C VAL A 250 -11.16 1.42 3.69
N GLY A 251 -11.06 2.71 3.51
CA GLY A 251 -9.86 3.50 3.38
C GLY A 251 -10.14 4.93 3.83
N ALA A 252 -9.15 5.79 3.67
CA ALA A 252 -9.31 7.20 3.98
C ALA A 252 -8.64 8.07 2.93
N LEU A 253 -9.28 9.20 2.66
CA LEU A 253 -8.72 10.36 2.01
C LEU A 253 -8.42 11.40 3.10
N TYR A 254 -7.16 11.75 3.27
CA TYR A 254 -6.78 13.00 3.91
C TYR A 254 -6.80 14.12 2.86
N GLY A 255 -7.41 15.24 3.20
CA GLY A 255 -7.33 16.46 2.40
C GLY A 255 -7.12 17.65 3.31
N ARG A 256 -6.12 18.49 2.99
CA ARG A 256 -5.92 19.74 3.71
C ARG A 256 -7.20 20.58 3.63
N GLY A 257 -7.62 21.22 4.72
CA GLY A 257 -8.91 21.88 4.80
C GLY A 257 -9.23 22.81 3.62
N GLU A 258 -8.26 23.67 3.21
CA GLU A 258 -8.41 24.54 2.05
C GLU A 258 -8.49 23.80 0.70
N SER A 259 -7.87 22.62 0.60
CA SER A 259 -7.91 21.80 -0.60
C SER A 259 -9.21 21.01 -0.71
N LEU A 260 -9.78 20.56 0.42
CA LEU A 260 -11.11 19.95 0.47
C LEU A 260 -12.21 20.91 0.01
N LEU A 261 -12.10 22.21 0.29
CA LEU A 261 -13.05 23.23 -0.17
C LEU A 261 -13.07 23.40 -1.69
N LYS A 262 -12.03 22.97 -2.39
CA LYS A 262 -11.96 23.02 -3.85
C LYS A 262 -12.64 21.82 -4.52
N LEU A 263 -12.95 20.76 -3.78
CA LEU A 263 -13.59 19.57 -4.34
C LEU A 263 -15.07 19.82 -4.60
N LYS A 264 -15.55 19.37 -5.76
CA LYS A 264 -16.98 19.19 -6.03
C LYS A 264 -17.42 17.80 -5.58
N HIS A 265 -18.67 17.71 -5.10
CA HIS A 265 -19.27 16.41 -4.78
C HIS A 265 -19.36 15.54 -6.05
N TRP A 266 -19.13 14.25 -5.91
CA TRP A 266 -19.09 13.28 -7.02
C TRP A 266 -20.11 12.15 -6.88
N GLN A 267 -20.52 11.86 -5.64
CA GLN A 267 -21.63 10.96 -5.33
C GLN A 267 -22.68 11.73 -4.56
N PHE A 268 -23.94 11.37 -4.74
CA PHE A 268 -25.08 12.03 -4.12
C PHE A 268 -25.98 10.98 -3.47
N GLY A 269 -26.50 11.29 -2.27
CA GLY A 269 -27.34 10.37 -1.50
C GLY A 269 -27.67 10.87 -0.11
N GLY A 270 -28.11 9.97 0.75
CA GLY A 270 -28.34 10.28 2.17
C GLY A 270 -27.02 10.62 2.89
N GLU A 271 -27.10 11.05 4.12
CA GLU A 271 -26.02 11.51 5.02
C GLU A 271 -25.35 12.82 4.59
N MET A 272 -24.93 12.95 3.33
CA MET A 272 -24.25 14.13 2.80
C MET A 272 -25.15 15.36 2.63
N VAL A 273 -26.47 15.20 2.66
CA VAL A 273 -27.47 16.25 2.40
C VAL A 273 -27.85 16.97 3.69
N ARG A 274 -27.79 18.29 3.67
CA ARG A 274 -28.30 19.19 4.71
C ARG A 274 -29.80 19.48 4.53
N ILE A 275 -30.20 19.88 3.32
CA ILE A 275 -31.57 20.14 2.92
C ILE A 275 -31.75 19.69 1.48
N ALA A 276 -32.89 19.09 1.14
CA ALA A 276 -33.24 18.78 -0.23
C ALA A 276 -34.73 18.93 -0.46
N ASP A 277 -35.10 19.45 -1.65
CA ASP A 277 -36.43 19.38 -2.27
C ASP A 277 -36.32 18.81 -3.67
N TYR A 278 -37.36 18.82 -4.47
CA TYR A 278 -37.35 18.25 -5.82
C TYR A 278 -36.48 19.02 -6.84
N GLN A 279 -36.14 20.29 -6.57
CA GLN A 279 -35.39 21.17 -7.46
C GLN A 279 -34.00 21.51 -6.92
N HIS A 280 -33.81 21.52 -5.58
CA HIS A 280 -32.61 22.01 -4.94
C HIS A 280 -32.14 21.08 -3.83
N ALA A 281 -30.82 21.04 -3.66
CA ALA A 281 -30.18 20.37 -2.54
C ALA A 281 -28.99 21.20 -2.04
N GLU A 282 -28.82 21.22 -0.72
CA GLU A 282 -27.63 21.74 -0.05
C GLU A 282 -26.90 20.60 0.64
N PHE A 283 -25.60 20.60 0.53
CA PHE A 283 -24.76 19.53 1.04
C PHE A 283 -23.92 19.96 2.23
N HIS A 284 -23.54 19.00 3.06
CA HIS A 284 -22.59 19.24 4.11
C HIS A 284 -21.20 19.53 3.54
N ALA A 285 -20.38 20.24 4.30
CA ALA A 285 -18.94 20.32 4.05
C ALA A 285 -18.26 18.97 4.31
N ALA A 286 -16.97 18.86 3.99
CA ALA A 286 -16.17 17.70 4.38
C ALA A 286 -16.21 17.51 5.92
N PRO A 287 -16.17 16.25 6.40
CA PRO A 287 -16.09 15.02 5.62
C PRO A 287 -17.43 14.54 5.07
N LEU A 288 -18.55 14.84 5.74
CA LEU A 288 -19.89 14.28 5.46
C LEU A 288 -20.36 14.52 4.03
N GLY A 289 -20.02 15.66 3.43
CA GLY A 289 -20.37 15.98 2.04
C GLY A 289 -19.77 15.01 1.02
N PHE A 290 -18.78 14.20 1.40
CA PHE A 290 -18.11 13.21 0.55
C PHE A 290 -18.39 11.77 0.96
N GLU A 291 -19.22 11.55 1.98
CA GLU A 291 -19.57 10.22 2.53
C GLU A 291 -21.06 9.91 2.28
N ALA A 292 -21.44 9.79 1.00
CA ALA A 292 -22.83 9.56 0.62
C ALA A 292 -23.33 8.15 0.97
N GLY A 293 -24.50 8.06 1.61
CA GLY A 293 -25.17 6.82 1.99
C GLY A 293 -24.64 6.23 3.31
N THR A 294 -25.19 5.10 3.73
CA THR A 294 -24.75 4.42 4.95
C THR A 294 -23.30 3.91 4.77
N PRO A 295 -22.36 4.37 5.60
CA PRO A 295 -20.95 3.98 5.46
C PRO A 295 -20.72 2.54 5.95
N ALA A 296 -19.51 2.03 5.70
CA ALA A 296 -19.07 0.72 6.21
C ALA A 296 -18.72 0.79 7.71
N ILE A 297 -19.74 1.00 8.56
CA ILE A 297 -19.60 1.34 9.99
C ILE A 297 -18.68 0.35 10.72
N GLY A 298 -18.94 -0.95 10.59
CA GLY A 298 -18.12 -1.99 11.24
C GLY A 298 -16.65 -1.90 10.78
N SER A 299 -16.41 -1.74 9.48
CA SER A 299 -15.04 -1.63 8.96
C SER A 299 -14.32 -0.36 9.43
N VAL A 300 -15.03 0.77 9.56
CA VAL A 300 -14.44 2.00 10.11
C VAL A 300 -14.06 1.82 11.58
N ILE A 301 -14.95 1.21 12.39
CA ILE A 301 -14.65 0.88 13.79
C ILE A 301 -13.46 -0.08 13.88
N GLY A 302 -13.42 -1.10 13.00
CA GLY A 302 -12.31 -2.03 12.90
C GLY A 302 -10.98 -1.35 12.55
N LEU A 303 -10.99 -0.38 11.63
CA LEU A 303 -9.80 0.43 11.33
C LEU A 303 -9.35 1.20 12.58
N GLY A 304 -10.27 1.81 13.32
CA GLY A 304 -9.95 2.47 14.58
C GLY A 304 -9.28 1.54 15.59
N ALA A 305 -9.77 0.31 15.74
CA ALA A 305 -9.18 -0.70 16.63
C ALA A 305 -7.78 -1.16 16.14
N THR A 306 -7.60 -1.27 14.83
CA THR A 306 -6.29 -1.57 14.24
C THR A 306 -5.28 -0.48 14.55
N LEU A 307 -5.66 0.79 14.42
CA LEU A 307 -4.78 1.92 14.72
C LEU A 307 -4.44 2.01 16.23
N ASP A 308 -5.39 1.64 17.11
CA ASP A 308 -5.11 1.50 18.53
C ASP A 308 -4.06 0.42 18.81
N TYR A 309 -4.17 -0.73 18.14
CA TYR A 309 -3.19 -1.81 18.25
C TYR A 309 -1.81 -1.33 17.77
N LEU A 310 -1.72 -0.82 16.54
CA LEU A 310 -0.45 -0.36 15.96
C LEU A 310 0.18 0.79 16.75
N SER A 311 -0.63 1.66 17.37
CA SER A 311 -0.15 2.79 18.18
C SER A 311 0.51 2.38 19.48
N LYS A 312 0.27 1.16 19.96
CA LYS A 312 0.90 0.60 21.18
C LYS A 312 2.27 -0.02 20.89
N LEU A 313 2.57 -0.29 19.60
CA LEU A 313 3.84 -0.88 19.20
C LEU A 313 4.94 0.20 19.26
N ASP A 314 6.12 -0.21 19.69
CA ASP A 314 7.31 0.64 19.60
C ASP A 314 7.72 0.81 18.15
N ALA A 315 7.56 2.00 17.61
CA ALA A 315 7.82 2.31 16.21
C ALA A 315 9.29 2.06 15.81
N THR A 316 10.24 2.27 16.72
CA THR A 316 11.66 2.01 16.48
C THR A 316 11.94 0.51 16.40
N ALA A 317 11.35 -0.27 17.32
CA ALA A 317 11.47 -1.73 17.30
C ALA A 317 10.84 -2.33 16.03
N VAL A 318 9.65 -1.83 15.61
CA VAL A 318 8.99 -2.24 14.35
C VAL A 318 9.87 -1.95 13.14
N ALA A 319 10.35 -0.73 13.00
CA ALA A 319 11.19 -0.34 11.86
C ALA A 319 12.51 -1.14 11.82
N GLY A 320 13.15 -1.34 12.97
CA GLY A 320 14.37 -2.15 13.06
C GLY A 320 14.15 -3.62 12.70
N TYR A 321 13.02 -4.19 13.12
CA TYR A 321 12.65 -5.55 12.79
C TYR A 321 12.37 -5.72 11.29
N GLU A 322 11.54 -4.85 10.71
CA GLU A 322 11.24 -4.87 9.28
C GLU A 322 12.51 -4.73 8.44
N GLN A 323 13.40 -3.83 8.83
CA GLN A 323 14.67 -3.64 8.12
C GLN A 323 15.57 -4.88 8.20
N ALA A 324 15.65 -5.52 9.37
CA ALA A 324 16.45 -6.73 9.55
C ALA A 324 15.91 -7.89 8.69
N LEU A 325 14.60 -8.11 8.71
CA LEU A 325 13.95 -9.16 7.94
C LEU A 325 14.04 -8.89 6.43
N HIS A 326 13.87 -7.64 5.99
CA HIS A 326 14.05 -7.24 4.60
C HIS A 326 15.50 -7.46 4.12
N LYS A 327 16.48 -7.12 4.93
CA LYS A 327 17.90 -7.37 4.64
C LYS A 327 18.19 -8.88 4.45
N GLU A 328 17.58 -9.73 5.28
CA GLU A 328 17.69 -11.19 5.14
C GLU A 328 17.05 -11.67 3.85
N LEU A 329 15.87 -11.16 3.48
CA LEU A 329 15.22 -11.46 2.20
C LEU A 329 16.13 -11.09 1.00
N LEU A 330 16.65 -9.87 0.98
CA LEU A 330 17.51 -9.42 -0.14
C LEU A 330 18.80 -10.22 -0.22
N ALA A 331 19.45 -10.48 0.90
CA ALA A 331 20.67 -11.30 0.94
C ALA A 331 20.43 -12.73 0.43
N GLY A 332 19.29 -13.32 0.82
CA GLY A 332 18.91 -14.66 0.34
C GLY A 332 18.60 -14.69 -1.15
N LEU A 333 17.97 -13.65 -1.71
CA LEU A 333 17.74 -13.57 -3.15
C LEU A 333 19.04 -13.36 -3.92
N ALA A 334 19.93 -12.48 -3.43
CA ALA A 334 21.16 -12.10 -4.13
C ALA A 334 22.19 -13.23 -4.32
N ILE A 335 22.15 -14.27 -3.49
CA ILE A 335 23.08 -15.44 -3.62
C ILE A 335 22.59 -16.50 -4.62
N ARG A 336 21.43 -16.32 -5.24
CA ARG A 336 20.81 -17.26 -6.17
C ARG A 336 21.04 -16.81 -7.61
N ASP A 337 21.71 -17.64 -8.38
CA ASP A 337 22.03 -17.34 -9.78
C ASP A 337 20.78 -17.05 -10.60
N GLY A 338 20.88 -16.10 -11.53
CA GLY A 338 19.82 -15.74 -12.46
C GLY A 338 18.65 -14.98 -11.84
N ILE A 339 18.67 -14.65 -10.54
CA ILE A 339 17.69 -13.77 -9.92
C ILE A 339 18.11 -12.30 -10.13
N GLU A 340 17.20 -11.51 -10.67
CA GLU A 340 17.37 -10.07 -10.86
C GLU A 340 16.28 -9.33 -10.09
N LEU A 341 16.69 -8.47 -9.14
CA LEU A 341 15.78 -7.59 -8.39
C LEU A 341 15.32 -6.43 -9.27
N LEU A 342 14.06 -6.03 -9.14
CA LEU A 342 13.53 -4.84 -9.80
C LEU A 342 13.91 -3.59 -8.99
N GLY A 343 14.88 -2.83 -9.49
CA GLY A 343 15.37 -1.59 -8.85
C GLY A 343 16.03 -1.82 -7.49
N GLY A 344 15.93 -0.81 -6.61
CA GLY A 344 16.50 -0.81 -5.26
C GLY A 344 15.42 -0.83 -4.18
N PRO A 345 14.89 -2.01 -3.77
CA PRO A 345 13.86 -2.08 -2.74
C PRO A 345 14.37 -1.59 -1.39
N GLN A 346 13.56 -0.75 -0.73
CA GLN A 346 13.89 -0.09 0.54
C GLN A 346 12.88 -0.44 1.65
N ALA A 347 11.69 -0.93 1.28
CA ALA A 347 10.66 -1.40 2.20
C ALA A 347 10.63 -2.93 2.24
N ALA A 348 9.87 -3.51 3.16
CA ALA A 348 9.79 -4.95 3.41
C ALA A 348 9.09 -5.74 2.28
N LEU A 349 9.45 -5.44 1.04
CA LEU A 349 9.04 -6.18 -0.18
C LEU A 349 10.16 -6.21 -1.22
N ALA A 350 10.16 -7.24 -2.07
CA ALA A 350 11.06 -7.36 -3.20
C ALA A 350 10.33 -8.02 -4.37
N SER A 351 10.40 -7.40 -5.55
CA SER A 351 10.02 -8.05 -6.81
C SER A 351 11.25 -8.46 -7.58
N PHE A 352 11.19 -9.61 -8.22
CA PHE A 352 12.32 -10.15 -8.97
C PHE A 352 11.86 -10.97 -10.17
N THR A 353 12.76 -11.12 -11.13
CA THR A 353 12.67 -12.07 -12.23
C THR A 353 13.72 -13.14 -12.07
N VAL A 354 13.57 -14.24 -12.81
CA VAL A 354 14.57 -15.32 -12.89
C VAL A 354 14.87 -15.56 -14.36
N ALA A 355 16.13 -15.52 -14.73
CA ALA A 355 16.57 -15.70 -16.11
C ALA A 355 16.07 -17.02 -16.69
N GLY A 356 15.36 -16.96 -17.82
CA GLY A 356 14.79 -18.12 -18.50
C GLY A 356 13.57 -18.77 -17.84
N VAL A 357 13.06 -18.21 -16.74
CA VAL A 357 11.92 -18.77 -16.00
C VAL A 357 10.73 -17.80 -16.07
N HIS A 358 9.56 -18.29 -16.50
CA HIS A 358 8.35 -17.51 -16.47
C HIS A 358 7.86 -17.31 -15.02
N HIS A 359 7.53 -16.08 -14.66
CA HIS A 359 7.10 -15.72 -13.29
C HIS A 359 5.89 -16.52 -12.79
N GLY A 360 4.97 -16.89 -13.71
CA GLY A 360 3.78 -17.69 -13.38
C GLY A 360 4.13 -19.12 -12.99
N ASP A 361 5.06 -19.76 -13.70
CA ASP A 361 5.49 -21.14 -13.42
C ASP A 361 6.22 -21.21 -12.07
N LEU A 362 7.08 -20.23 -11.79
CA LEU A 362 7.73 -20.10 -10.50
C LEU A 362 6.71 -19.96 -9.36
N ALA A 363 5.73 -19.08 -9.52
CA ALA A 363 4.70 -18.86 -8.50
C ALA A 363 3.83 -20.11 -8.29
N HIS A 364 3.54 -20.86 -9.35
CA HIS A 364 2.80 -22.12 -9.26
C HIS A 364 3.57 -23.16 -8.41
N LEU A 365 4.83 -23.39 -8.71
CA LEU A 365 5.68 -24.33 -7.93
C LEU A 365 5.88 -23.88 -6.48
N LEU A 366 5.94 -22.57 -6.21
CA LEU A 366 5.98 -22.05 -4.85
C LEU A 366 4.66 -22.31 -4.11
N THR A 367 3.52 -22.11 -4.80
CA THR A 367 2.19 -22.37 -4.24
C THR A 367 2.00 -23.84 -3.88
N ASP A 368 2.43 -24.76 -4.74
CA ASP A 368 2.39 -26.22 -4.49
C ASP A 368 3.19 -26.63 -3.25
N GLN A 369 4.18 -25.82 -2.88
CA GLN A 369 4.99 -26.00 -1.67
C GLN A 369 4.48 -25.18 -0.48
N GLY A 370 3.28 -24.60 -0.58
CA GLY A 370 2.65 -23.84 0.48
C GLY A 370 3.20 -22.42 0.68
N ILE A 371 3.88 -21.85 -0.31
CA ILE A 371 4.40 -20.49 -0.23
C ILE A 371 3.47 -19.53 -1.01
N ALA A 372 2.79 -18.65 -0.29
CA ALA A 372 1.91 -17.65 -0.87
C ALA A 372 2.71 -16.39 -1.24
N VAL A 373 3.03 -16.23 -2.52
CA VAL A 373 3.63 -15.03 -3.13
C VAL A 373 2.73 -14.48 -4.21
N ARG A 374 3.01 -13.31 -4.70
CA ARG A 374 2.30 -12.73 -5.84
C ARG A 374 3.15 -12.78 -7.11
N SER A 375 2.48 -13.04 -8.24
CA SER A 375 3.10 -13.07 -9.56
C SER A 375 2.30 -12.23 -10.56
N GLY A 376 2.96 -11.69 -11.57
CA GLY A 376 2.36 -10.93 -12.67
C GLY A 376 2.73 -9.46 -12.69
N THR A 377 1.82 -8.61 -13.14
CA THR A 377 2.07 -7.17 -13.38
C THR A 377 1.86 -6.29 -12.15
N HIS A 378 1.38 -6.83 -11.04
CA HIS A 378 1.13 -6.12 -9.76
C HIS A 378 0.30 -4.83 -9.90
N CYS A 379 -0.62 -4.79 -10.88
CA CYS A 379 -1.41 -3.60 -11.24
C CYS A 379 -0.55 -2.38 -11.62
N ALA A 380 0.62 -2.60 -12.21
CA ALA A 380 1.56 -1.58 -12.71
C ALA A 380 2.12 -1.98 -14.08
N GLN A 381 1.24 -2.40 -15.00
CA GLN A 381 1.64 -2.84 -16.35
C GLN A 381 2.55 -1.87 -17.09
N PRO A 382 2.30 -0.53 -17.08
CA PRO A 382 3.19 0.41 -17.77
C PRO A 382 4.61 0.39 -17.23
N LEU A 383 4.79 0.25 -15.91
CA LEU A 383 6.12 0.11 -15.28
C LEU A 383 6.84 -1.14 -15.82
N LEU A 384 6.21 -2.31 -15.73
CA LEU A 384 6.87 -3.57 -16.15
C LEU A 384 7.20 -3.53 -17.66
N LYS A 385 6.30 -2.97 -18.47
CA LYS A 385 6.55 -2.76 -19.90
C LYS A 385 7.75 -1.84 -20.15
N SER A 386 7.93 -0.77 -19.36
CA SER A 386 9.08 0.13 -19.48
C SER A 386 10.40 -0.54 -19.07
N LEU A 387 10.33 -1.54 -18.19
CA LEU A 387 11.47 -2.39 -17.81
C LEU A 387 11.71 -3.55 -18.79
N GLY A 388 10.87 -3.71 -19.82
CA GLY A 388 11.02 -4.77 -20.82
C GLY A 388 10.63 -6.17 -20.32
N ILE A 389 9.82 -6.28 -19.25
CA ILE A 389 9.40 -7.55 -18.65
C ILE A 389 7.88 -7.71 -18.67
N GLU A 390 7.40 -8.95 -18.78
CA GLU A 390 5.97 -9.28 -18.83
C GLU A 390 5.35 -9.36 -17.43
N GLY A 391 6.13 -9.74 -16.43
CA GLY A 391 5.71 -9.89 -15.05
C GLY A 391 6.88 -10.19 -14.13
N ALA A 392 6.64 -10.17 -12.83
CA ALA A 392 7.63 -10.48 -11.81
C ALA A 392 7.00 -11.31 -10.67
N THR A 393 7.82 -11.99 -9.90
CA THR A 393 7.43 -12.58 -8.63
C THR A 393 7.73 -11.59 -7.52
N ARG A 394 6.76 -11.35 -6.64
CA ARG A 394 6.91 -10.43 -5.51
C ARG A 394 6.73 -11.16 -4.18
N VAL A 395 7.69 -10.99 -3.30
CA VAL A 395 7.63 -11.34 -1.88
C VAL A 395 7.40 -10.06 -1.09
N SER A 396 6.44 -10.06 -0.18
CA SER A 396 6.17 -8.91 0.69
C SER A 396 5.84 -9.36 2.11
N LEU A 397 6.54 -8.75 3.07
CA LEU A 397 6.54 -9.13 4.47
C LEU A 397 5.61 -8.24 5.27
N GLY A 398 5.06 -8.78 6.35
CA GLY A 398 4.33 -8.05 7.37
C GLY A 398 5.01 -8.21 8.74
N LEU A 399 4.53 -7.49 9.75
CA LEU A 399 5.03 -7.53 11.13
C LEU A 399 5.10 -8.96 11.71
N TYR A 400 4.28 -9.85 11.21
CA TYR A 400 4.12 -11.21 11.67
C TYR A 400 5.07 -12.22 11.01
N ASN A 401 5.74 -11.86 9.91
CA ASN A 401 6.70 -12.77 9.27
C ASN A 401 7.98 -12.87 10.10
N ASP A 402 8.65 -14.00 10.01
CA ASP A 402 9.87 -14.30 10.73
C ASP A 402 10.92 -14.98 9.84
N GLY A 403 12.10 -15.24 10.38
CA GLY A 403 13.17 -15.91 9.64
C GLY A 403 12.83 -17.35 9.24
N ASP A 404 11.94 -18.04 9.95
CA ASP A 404 11.46 -19.37 9.57
C ASP A 404 10.60 -19.29 8.29
N ASP A 405 9.78 -18.24 8.13
CA ASP A 405 9.02 -17.98 6.90
C ASP A 405 9.96 -17.79 5.70
N LEU A 406 11.06 -17.02 5.88
CA LEU A 406 12.07 -16.82 4.85
C LEU A 406 12.86 -18.12 4.56
N GLY A 407 13.19 -18.89 5.59
CA GLY A 407 13.84 -20.19 5.41
C GLY A 407 13.01 -21.13 4.55
N ARG A 408 11.71 -21.25 4.85
CA ARG A 408 10.77 -22.06 4.06
C ARG A 408 10.62 -21.53 2.62
N PHE A 409 10.56 -20.21 2.44
CA PHE A 409 10.51 -19.59 1.13
C PHE A 409 11.76 -19.95 0.31
N PHE A 410 12.96 -19.81 0.87
CA PHE A 410 14.20 -20.08 0.16
C PHE A 410 14.37 -21.56 -0.16
N ASP A 411 14.00 -22.45 0.76
CA ASP A 411 14.03 -23.90 0.48
C ASP A 411 13.05 -24.28 -0.65
N ALA A 412 11.89 -23.65 -0.71
CA ALA A 412 10.92 -23.86 -1.78
C ALA A 412 11.38 -23.25 -3.11
N LEU A 413 11.98 -22.05 -3.06
CA LEU A 413 12.54 -21.37 -4.22
C LEU A 413 13.66 -22.19 -4.87
N ASP A 414 14.58 -22.73 -4.07
CA ASP A 414 15.68 -23.56 -4.57
C ASP A 414 15.16 -24.80 -5.28
N ARG A 415 14.18 -25.53 -4.68
CA ARG A 415 13.54 -26.68 -5.34
C ARG A 415 12.79 -26.30 -6.61
N ALA A 416 12.10 -25.16 -6.63
CA ALA A 416 11.41 -24.69 -7.83
C ALA A 416 12.38 -24.34 -8.95
N LEU A 417 13.51 -23.70 -8.63
CA LEU A 417 14.56 -23.37 -9.60
C LEU A 417 15.24 -24.64 -10.16
N ASP A 418 15.48 -25.66 -9.33
CA ASP A 418 16.03 -26.95 -9.78
C ASP A 418 15.09 -27.70 -10.75
N MET A 419 13.77 -27.48 -10.63
CA MET A 419 12.75 -28.07 -11.52
C MET A 419 12.57 -27.31 -12.84
N LEU A 420 12.86 -26.00 -12.86
CA LEU A 420 12.62 -25.11 -14.01
C LEU A 420 13.85 -24.88 -14.88
N ARG A 421 15.00 -25.32 -14.44
CA ARG A 421 16.30 -25.27 -15.15
C ARG A 421 16.72 -26.64 -15.66
#